data_060b38e6ba588ebc925b39dc5543a534
#
_entry.id   060b38e6ba588ebc925b39dc5543a534
#
_cell.length_a   1.000
_cell.length_b   1.000
_cell.length_c   1.000
_cell.angle_alpha   90.00
_cell.angle_beta   90.00
_cell.angle_gamma   90.00
#
_symmetry.space_group_name_H-M   'P 1'
#
loop_
_entity.id
_entity.type
_entity.pdbx_description
1 polymer ?
#
loop_
_entity_poly.entity_id
_entity_poly.type
_entity_poly.pdbx_seq_one_letter_code
_entity_poly.pdbx_strand_id
1 'polypeptide(L)'
;MTSGAGRVLGGRYTLLTPIAQGGMGEVWKARDRVSGHIVAAKVLRPELAGEELSLSRLRLEARNSMSISHPNIANTQDSGEEDGIGWIIMELVDGYPLTDYLRGGSRIEPEYLMPILVQVAMALGAAARAGVVHRDIKPANI
;
A
#
# COMPACT_ATOMS: atom_id res chain seq x y z
N MET A 1 13.22 4.43 17.79
CA MET A 1 11.95 5.14 17.99
C MET A 1 10.95 4.62 17.03
N THR A 2 9.87 4.19 17.53
CA THR A 2 8.73 3.74 16.72
C THR A 2 8.25 4.89 15.84
N SER A 3 7.98 4.59 14.57
CA SER A 3 7.16 5.45 13.73
C SER A 3 5.82 5.61 14.45
N GLY A 4 5.66 6.65 15.23
CA GLY A 4 4.50 6.86 16.06
C GLY A 4 3.51 7.83 15.44
N ALA A 5 2.28 7.83 15.94
CA ALA A 5 1.29 8.84 15.60
C ALA A 5 1.87 10.25 15.83
N GLY A 6 1.59 11.16 14.92
CA GLY A 6 2.13 12.52 14.93
C GLY A 6 3.48 12.70 14.21
N ARG A 7 4.19 11.62 13.85
CA ARG A 7 5.39 11.73 13.03
C ARG A 7 5.04 12.29 11.65
N VAL A 8 5.90 13.16 11.15
CA VAL A 8 5.76 13.76 9.81
C VAL A 8 6.81 13.17 8.89
N LEU A 9 6.39 12.59 7.79
CA LEU A 9 7.26 12.05 6.75
C LEU A 9 7.50 13.12 5.68
N GLY A 10 8.78 13.32 5.33
CA GLY A 10 9.16 14.28 4.30
C GLY A 10 8.62 15.70 4.50
N GLY A 11 8.37 16.11 5.75
CA GLY A 11 7.80 17.41 6.06
C GLY A 11 6.32 17.59 5.64
N ARG A 12 5.69 16.58 5.06
CA ARG A 12 4.37 16.68 4.43
C ARG A 12 3.29 15.75 4.99
N TYR A 13 3.62 14.50 5.28
CA TYR A 13 2.60 13.50 5.62
C TYR A 13 2.62 13.19 7.12
N THR A 14 1.59 13.56 7.85
CA THR A 14 1.47 13.30 9.29
C THR A 14 0.82 11.94 9.52
N LEU A 15 1.51 11.03 10.17
CA LEU A 15 0.97 9.73 10.56
C LEU A 15 -0.13 9.89 11.63
N LEU A 16 -1.27 9.26 11.43
CA LEU A 16 -2.43 9.34 12.33
C LEU A 16 -2.61 8.05 13.13
N THR A 17 -3.03 6.99 12.46
CA THR A 17 -3.32 5.68 13.08
C THR A 17 -2.77 4.53 12.24
N PRO A 18 -2.26 3.47 12.86
CA PRO A 18 -1.85 2.28 12.12
C PRO A 18 -3.07 1.57 11.54
N ILE A 19 -2.93 1.03 10.32
CA ILE A 19 -3.96 0.28 9.61
C ILE A 19 -3.58 -1.21 9.54
N ALA A 20 -2.34 -1.51 9.18
CA ALA A 20 -1.85 -2.86 8.95
C ALA A 20 -0.35 -2.97 9.23
N GLN A 21 0.10 -4.18 9.46
CA GLN A 21 1.50 -4.50 9.69
C GLN A 21 1.90 -5.70 8.83
N GLY A 22 2.99 -5.56 8.09
CA GLY A 22 3.55 -6.59 7.21
C GLY A 22 5.00 -6.93 7.53
N GLY A 23 5.62 -7.79 6.72
CA GLY A 23 7.00 -8.24 6.91
C GLY A 23 8.04 -7.13 6.91
N MET A 24 7.94 -6.20 5.95
CA MET A 24 8.91 -5.10 5.78
C MET A 24 8.43 -3.77 6.34
N GLY A 25 7.13 -3.56 6.51
CA GLY A 25 6.61 -2.26 6.84
C GLY A 25 5.30 -2.25 7.61
N GLU A 26 4.95 -1.08 8.04
CA GLU A 26 3.67 -0.75 8.63
C GLU A 26 2.90 0.15 7.69
N VAL A 27 1.60 -0.05 7.57
CA VAL A 27 0.72 0.84 6.82
C VAL A 27 -0.04 1.72 7.79
N TRP A 28 0.05 3.02 7.57
CA TRP A 28 -0.57 4.04 8.40
C TRP A 28 -1.61 4.84 7.62
N LYS A 29 -2.67 5.23 8.29
CA LYS A 29 -3.49 6.34 7.88
C LYS A 29 -2.70 7.61 8.12
N ALA A 30 -2.58 8.47 7.11
CA ALA A 30 -1.82 9.71 7.22
C ALA A 30 -2.59 10.88 6.61
N ARG A 31 -2.24 12.08 7.03
CA ARG A 31 -2.79 13.33 6.47
C ARG A 31 -1.72 14.03 5.63
N ASP A 32 -2.04 14.27 4.39
CA ASP A 32 -1.24 15.16 3.54
C ASP A 32 -1.50 16.62 3.97
N ARG A 33 -0.46 17.27 4.49
CA ARG A 33 -0.54 18.64 5.00
C ARG A 33 -0.73 19.69 3.90
N VAL A 34 -0.40 19.35 2.66
CA VAL A 34 -0.54 20.23 1.50
C VAL A 34 -1.95 20.20 0.95
N SER A 35 -2.48 19.01 0.69
CA SER A 35 -3.83 18.85 0.13
C SER A 35 -4.94 18.77 1.18
N GLY A 36 -4.59 18.44 2.43
CA GLY A 36 -5.52 18.13 3.50
C GLY A 36 -6.16 16.75 3.41
N HIS A 37 -5.90 15.99 2.35
CA HIS A 37 -6.49 14.67 2.13
C HIS A 37 -5.89 13.62 3.06
N ILE A 38 -6.68 12.58 3.31
CA ILE A 38 -6.23 11.39 4.02
C ILE A 38 -5.72 10.38 3.00
N VAL A 39 -4.53 9.83 3.28
CA VAL A 39 -3.80 8.88 2.43
C VAL A 39 -3.36 7.68 3.25
N ALA A 40 -2.91 6.63 2.57
CA ALA A 40 -2.20 5.52 3.20
C ALA A 40 -0.69 5.74 3.06
N ALA A 41 0.04 5.55 4.14
CA ALA A 41 1.49 5.61 4.15
C ALA A 41 2.06 4.25 4.56
N LYS A 42 2.77 3.60 3.65
CA LYS A 42 3.56 2.40 3.95
C LYS A 42 4.94 2.86 4.38
N VAL A 43 5.33 2.51 5.59
CA VAL A 43 6.58 2.96 6.23
C VAL A 43 7.42 1.74 6.56
N LEU A 44 8.70 1.78 6.20
CA LEU A 44 9.65 0.74 6.56
C LEU A 44 9.72 0.60 8.09
N ARG A 45 9.79 -0.64 8.59
CA ARG A 45 9.92 -0.87 10.04
C ARG A 45 11.21 -0.24 10.57
N PRO A 46 11.19 0.35 11.76
CA PRO A 46 12.36 0.96 12.37
C PRO A 46 13.55 -0.01 12.50
N GLU A 47 13.29 -1.31 12.71
CA GLU A 47 14.32 -2.36 12.82
C GLU A 47 15.07 -2.57 11.51
N LEU A 48 14.49 -2.18 10.38
CA LEU A 48 15.07 -2.25 9.04
C LEU A 48 15.64 -0.91 8.58
N ALA A 49 15.62 0.11 9.44
CA ALA A 49 16.13 1.44 9.12
C ALA A 49 17.61 1.37 8.74
N GLY A 50 17.95 1.95 7.57
CA GLY A 50 19.32 1.92 7.05
C GLY A 50 19.75 0.58 6.44
N GLU A 51 18.89 -0.46 6.44
CA GLU A 51 19.18 -1.70 5.76
C GLU A 51 19.00 -1.52 4.25
N GLU A 52 20.11 -1.47 3.51
CA GLU A 52 20.10 -1.13 2.08
C GLU A 52 19.25 -2.09 1.24
N LEU A 53 19.21 -3.38 1.57
CA LEU A 53 18.40 -4.33 0.84
C LEU A 53 16.89 -4.03 0.99
N SER A 54 16.43 -3.71 2.19
CA SER A 54 15.04 -3.35 2.47
C SER A 54 14.66 -2.02 1.82
N LEU A 55 15.54 -1.04 1.87
CA LEU A 55 15.37 0.25 1.20
C LEU A 55 15.31 0.08 -0.33
N SER A 56 16.19 -0.72 -0.91
CA SER A 56 16.19 -1.01 -2.34
C SER A 56 14.91 -1.67 -2.80
N ARG A 57 14.38 -2.61 -2.02
CA ARG A 57 13.08 -3.26 -2.30
C ARG A 57 11.92 -2.26 -2.26
N LEU A 58 11.91 -1.39 -1.24
CA LEU A 58 10.88 -0.36 -1.11
C LEU A 58 10.93 0.64 -2.27
N ARG A 59 12.13 1.08 -2.67
CA ARG A 59 12.31 1.98 -3.82
C ARG A 59 11.83 1.35 -5.12
N LEU A 60 12.10 0.05 -5.33
CA LEU A 60 11.63 -0.68 -6.50
C LEU A 60 10.10 -0.82 -6.50
N GLU A 61 9.51 -1.14 -5.36
CA GLU A 61 8.05 -1.20 -5.18
C GLU A 61 7.41 0.16 -5.52
N ALA A 62 7.94 1.24 -4.99
CA ALA A 62 7.45 2.59 -5.26
C ALA A 62 7.52 2.91 -6.76
N ARG A 63 8.67 2.65 -7.40
CA ARG A 63 8.86 2.91 -8.83
C ARG A 63 7.87 2.13 -9.68
N ASN A 64 7.69 0.84 -9.41
CA ASN A 64 6.78 -0.02 -10.15
C ASN A 64 5.33 0.46 -9.96
N SER A 65 4.93 0.75 -8.74
CA SER A 65 3.56 1.20 -8.43
C SER A 65 3.25 2.56 -9.03
N MET A 66 4.20 3.49 -9.03
CA MET A 66 4.01 4.82 -9.63
C MET A 66 3.93 4.79 -11.16
N SER A 67 4.43 3.73 -11.80
CA SER A 67 4.34 3.56 -13.26
C SER A 67 2.97 3.10 -13.75
N ILE A 68 2.07 2.72 -12.84
CA ILE A 68 0.76 2.17 -13.17
C ILE A 68 -0.32 3.13 -12.66
N SER A 69 -1.25 3.50 -13.55
CA SER A 69 -2.47 4.22 -13.21
C SER A 69 -3.67 3.43 -13.72
N HIS A 70 -4.50 2.92 -12.82
CA HIS A 70 -5.68 2.13 -13.17
C HIS A 70 -6.74 2.24 -12.06
N PRO A 71 -8.04 2.31 -12.39
CA PRO A 71 -9.11 2.48 -11.39
C PRO A 71 -9.22 1.31 -10.39
N ASN A 72 -8.72 0.13 -10.73
CA ASN A 72 -8.72 -1.05 -9.86
C ASN A 72 -7.37 -1.30 -9.15
N ILE A 73 -6.49 -0.31 -9.15
CA ILE A 73 -5.21 -0.35 -8.43
C ILE A 73 -5.13 0.88 -7.52
N ALA A 74 -4.81 0.66 -6.24
CA ALA A 74 -4.56 1.76 -5.32
C ALA A 74 -3.37 2.59 -5.84
N ASN A 75 -3.62 3.85 -6.17
CA ASN A 75 -2.65 4.72 -6.83
C ASN A 75 -1.52 5.12 -5.86
N THR A 76 -0.27 4.94 -6.27
CA THR A 76 0.89 5.45 -5.56
C THR A 76 1.15 6.89 -5.97
N GLN A 77 1.20 7.79 -5.00
CA GLN A 77 1.26 9.24 -5.22
C GLN A 77 2.66 9.81 -5.01
N ASP A 78 3.40 9.25 -4.03
CA ASP A 78 4.68 9.79 -3.62
C ASP A 78 5.52 8.72 -2.90
N SER A 79 6.81 8.94 -2.78
CA SER A 79 7.70 8.11 -1.99
C SER A 79 8.91 8.93 -1.52
N GLY A 80 9.52 8.49 -0.46
CA GLY A 80 10.72 9.18 0.04
C GLY A 80 11.47 8.35 1.06
N GLU A 81 12.52 8.96 1.56
CA GLU A 81 13.40 8.36 2.56
C GLU A 81 13.95 9.47 3.47
N GLU A 82 13.95 9.22 4.76
CA GLU A 82 14.46 10.14 5.77
C GLU A 82 15.01 9.33 6.94
N ASP A 83 16.23 9.62 7.35
CA ASP A 83 16.92 8.92 8.45
C ASP A 83 16.99 7.40 8.29
N GLY A 84 17.19 6.93 7.05
CA GLY A 84 17.23 5.49 6.71
C GLY A 84 15.89 4.79 6.74
N ILE A 85 14.80 5.52 6.91
CA ILE A 85 13.43 5.01 6.87
C ILE A 85 12.77 5.42 5.56
N GLY A 86 12.48 4.43 4.73
CA GLY A 86 11.76 4.64 3.48
C GLY A 86 10.24 4.60 3.68
N TRP A 87 9.51 5.31 2.82
CA TRP A 87 8.06 5.35 2.85
C TRP A 87 7.46 5.50 1.44
N ILE A 88 6.24 4.99 1.29
CA ILE A 88 5.43 5.11 0.06
C ILE A 88 4.07 5.69 0.47
N ILE A 89 3.62 6.70 -0.25
CA ILE A 89 2.29 7.28 -0.09
C ILE A 89 1.38 6.78 -1.20
N MET A 90 0.24 6.26 -0.81
CA MET A 90 -0.74 5.71 -1.74
C MET A 90 -2.15 6.14 -1.37
N GLU A 91 -3.05 5.95 -2.31
CA GLU A 91 -4.48 6.12 -2.10
C GLU A 91 -4.94 5.29 -0.90
N LEU A 92 -5.69 5.92 0.01
CA LEU A 92 -6.42 5.20 1.04
C LEU A 92 -7.75 4.75 0.45
N VAL A 93 -7.88 3.45 0.28
CA VAL A 93 -9.13 2.85 -0.19
C VAL A 93 -10.13 2.81 0.96
N ASP A 94 -11.32 3.41 0.75
CA ASP A 94 -12.42 3.36 1.71
C ASP A 94 -13.18 2.03 1.54
N GLY A 95 -12.74 1.01 2.26
CA GLY A 95 -13.28 -0.33 2.15
C GLY A 95 -12.58 -1.32 3.05
N TYR A 96 -12.88 -2.59 2.85
CA TYR A 96 -12.31 -3.70 3.60
C TYR A 96 -11.62 -4.68 2.67
N PRO A 97 -10.50 -5.30 3.10
CA PRO A 97 -9.85 -6.33 2.30
C PRO A 97 -10.76 -7.55 2.17
N LEU A 98 -10.62 -8.28 1.07
CA LEU A 98 -11.43 -9.47 0.78
C LEU A 98 -11.33 -10.53 1.89
N THR A 99 -10.21 -10.57 2.63
CA THR A 99 -10.04 -11.43 3.81
C THR A 99 -11.11 -11.23 4.87
N ASP A 100 -11.65 -10.02 5.01
CA ASP A 100 -12.67 -9.73 6.02
C ASP A 100 -13.99 -10.45 5.72
N TYR A 101 -14.29 -10.65 4.44
CA TYR A 101 -15.48 -11.40 3.99
C TYR A 101 -15.30 -12.92 4.04
N LEU A 102 -14.06 -13.40 4.24
CA LEU A 102 -13.73 -14.83 4.28
C LEU A 102 -13.47 -15.33 5.70
N ARG A 103 -13.64 -14.49 6.71
CA ARG A 103 -13.43 -14.87 8.11
C ARG A 103 -14.39 -15.96 8.56
N GLY A 104 -13.90 -16.83 9.47
CA GLY A 104 -14.72 -17.90 10.06
C GLY A 104 -15.13 -18.99 9.06
N GLY A 105 -14.40 -19.16 7.94
CA GLY A 105 -14.73 -20.12 6.89
C GLY A 105 -15.89 -19.68 6.00
N SER A 106 -16.26 -18.40 6.05
CA SER A 106 -17.27 -17.81 5.16
C SER A 106 -16.85 -17.91 3.71
N ARG A 107 -17.83 -17.99 2.83
CA ARG A 107 -17.65 -18.06 1.36
C ARG A 107 -18.30 -16.85 0.72
N ILE A 108 -17.73 -16.43 -0.41
CA ILE A 108 -18.33 -15.41 -1.26
C ILE A 108 -19.03 -16.14 -2.40
N GLU A 109 -20.34 -15.90 -2.55
CA GLU A 109 -21.09 -16.50 -3.64
C GLU A 109 -20.52 -16.06 -5.00
N PRO A 110 -20.51 -16.95 -6.02
CA PRO A 110 -19.93 -16.65 -7.31
C PRO A 110 -20.45 -15.37 -7.97
N GLU A 111 -21.72 -15.06 -7.81
CA GLU A 111 -22.34 -13.85 -8.35
C GLU A 111 -21.72 -12.55 -7.83
N TYR A 112 -21.21 -12.56 -6.58
CA TYR A 112 -20.51 -11.43 -5.98
C TYR A 112 -19.00 -11.49 -6.21
N LEU A 113 -18.43 -12.69 -6.29
CA LEU A 113 -16.99 -12.90 -6.48
C LEU A 113 -16.57 -12.60 -7.93
N MET A 114 -17.33 -13.00 -8.93
CA MET A 114 -16.97 -12.85 -10.34
C MET A 114 -16.68 -11.40 -10.75
N PRO A 115 -17.50 -10.40 -10.38
CA PRO A 115 -17.20 -9.00 -10.66
C PRO A 115 -15.88 -8.53 -10.02
N ILE A 116 -15.55 -9.03 -8.83
CA ILE A 116 -14.28 -8.71 -8.16
C ILE A 116 -13.11 -9.29 -8.95
N LEU A 117 -13.18 -10.56 -9.35
CA LEU A 117 -12.12 -11.22 -10.13
C LEU A 117 -11.93 -10.57 -11.51
N VAL A 118 -12.97 -10.09 -12.15
CA VAL A 118 -12.86 -9.32 -13.39
C VAL A 118 -12.06 -8.04 -13.18
N GLN A 119 -12.33 -7.30 -12.12
CA GLN A 119 -11.59 -6.09 -11.78
C GLN A 119 -10.12 -6.38 -11.46
N VAL A 120 -9.84 -7.46 -10.73
CA VAL A 120 -8.47 -7.93 -10.46
C VAL A 120 -7.75 -8.29 -11.76
N ALA A 121 -8.41 -9.01 -12.67
CA ALA A 121 -7.85 -9.36 -13.97
C ALA A 121 -7.52 -8.10 -14.82
N MET A 122 -8.39 -7.10 -14.80
CA MET A 122 -8.15 -5.83 -15.48
C MET A 122 -6.94 -5.08 -14.89
N ALA A 123 -6.83 -5.07 -13.57
CA ALA A 123 -5.68 -4.49 -12.86
C ALA A 123 -4.37 -5.21 -13.22
N LEU A 124 -4.37 -6.54 -13.23
CA LEU A 124 -3.22 -7.34 -13.63
C LEU A 124 -2.82 -7.11 -15.10
N GLY A 125 -3.81 -6.94 -15.98
CA GLY A 125 -3.56 -6.58 -17.38
C GLY A 125 -2.87 -5.21 -17.51
N ALA A 126 -3.28 -4.22 -16.73
CA ALA A 126 -2.64 -2.90 -16.69
C ALA A 126 -1.20 -3.00 -16.16
N ALA A 127 -0.96 -3.76 -15.11
CA ALA A 127 0.36 -4.02 -14.57
C ALA A 127 1.27 -4.70 -15.61
N ALA A 128 0.77 -5.73 -16.29
CA ALA A 128 1.51 -6.44 -17.33
C ALA A 128 1.92 -5.52 -18.49
N ARG A 129 1.03 -4.64 -18.94
CA ARG A 129 1.35 -3.64 -19.97
C ARG A 129 2.44 -2.66 -19.53
N ALA A 130 2.54 -2.38 -18.23
CA ALA A 130 3.62 -1.57 -17.65
C ALA A 130 4.90 -2.38 -17.35
N GLY A 131 4.93 -3.66 -17.67
CA GLY A 131 6.07 -4.54 -17.39
C GLY A 131 6.21 -4.95 -15.93
N VAL A 132 5.13 -4.86 -15.15
CA VAL A 132 5.12 -5.16 -13.71
C VAL A 132 4.39 -6.47 -13.45
N VAL A 133 5.01 -7.34 -12.66
CA VAL A 133 4.42 -8.57 -12.14
C VAL A 133 4.22 -8.41 -10.64
N HIS A 134 2.99 -8.60 -10.17
CA HIS A 134 2.63 -8.36 -8.75
C HIS A 134 3.30 -9.36 -7.79
N ARG A 135 3.27 -10.65 -8.10
CA ARG A 135 3.88 -11.77 -7.35
C ARG A 135 3.26 -12.08 -5.99
N ASP A 136 2.25 -11.36 -5.54
CA ASP A 136 1.63 -11.57 -4.22
C ASP A 136 0.12 -11.27 -4.25
N ILE A 137 -0.59 -11.77 -5.26
CA ILE A 137 -2.04 -11.66 -5.33
C ILE A 137 -2.67 -12.62 -4.31
N LYS A 138 -3.38 -12.05 -3.37
CA LYS A 138 -4.09 -12.77 -2.30
C LYS A 138 -5.24 -11.93 -1.75
N PRO A 139 -6.23 -12.53 -1.06
CA PRO A 139 -7.38 -11.80 -0.54
C PRO A 139 -7.05 -10.60 0.35
N ALA A 140 -5.92 -10.62 1.04
CA ALA A 140 -5.50 -9.49 1.88
C ALA A 140 -5.10 -8.24 1.06
N ASN A 141 -4.84 -8.40 -0.25
CA ASN A 141 -4.41 -7.33 -1.15
C ASN A 141 -5.50 -6.93 -2.18
N ILE A 142 -6.73 -7.43 -1.97
CA ILE A 142 -7.89 -7.14 -2.83
C ILE A 142 -8.97 -6.43 -2.03
#